data_3ad938e55258d014578ebe3454eb3d6d
#
_entry.id   3ad938e55258d014578ebe3454eb3d6d
#
_cell.length_a   1.000
_cell.length_b   1.000
_cell.length_c   1.000
_cell.angle_alpha   90.00
_cell.angle_beta   90.00
_cell.angle_gamma   90.00
#
_symmetry.space_group_name_H-M   'P 1'
#
loop_
_entity.id
_entity.type
_entity.pdbx_description
1 polymer ?
#
loop_
_entity_poly.entity_id
_entity_poly.type
_entity_poly.pdbx_seq_one_letter_code
_entity_poly.pdbx_strand_id
1 'polypeptide(L)'
;SASDTMTIVLETLAGFSLGAESIALFARVGGGIYTKAADVGADLVGKVEAGIPEDDPRNPATIADNVGDNVGDVAGMGADLFGSYVATVLAAMVLGNYVIIDMGGSIEDTFGGIGPILLPMAIAGLGIIISLIGTLFVKINSNDAKEDEVMGALNKGNGISILPVSYTHLRAHETRPY
;
A
#
# COMPACT_ATOMS: atom_id res chain seq x y z
N SER A 1 -5.65 27.06 -21.71
CA SER A 1 -6.77 26.17 -22.07
C SER A 1 -7.02 25.15 -20.96
N ALA A 2 -8.15 24.45 -20.96
CA ALA A 2 -8.43 23.37 -20.00
C ALA A 2 -7.36 22.27 -20.06
N SER A 3 -6.82 22.00 -21.25
CA SER A 3 -5.70 21.08 -21.48
C SER A 3 -4.43 21.50 -20.73
N ASP A 4 -4.07 22.78 -20.76
CA ASP A 4 -2.86 23.29 -20.09
C ASP A 4 -3.01 23.18 -18.57
N THR A 5 -4.20 23.45 -18.04
CA THR A 5 -4.50 23.30 -16.62
C THR A 5 -4.38 21.85 -16.19
N MET A 6 -4.87 20.89 -16.98
CA MET A 6 -4.79 19.48 -16.66
C MET A 6 -3.33 18.98 -16.67
N THR A 7 -2.53 19.43 -17.62
CA THR A 7 -1.09 19.14 -17.64
C THR A 7 -0.39 19.62 -16.37
N ILE A 8 -0.65 20.82 -15.93
CA ILE A 8 -0.08 21.37 -14.67
C ILE A 8 -0.52 20.53 -13.45
N VAL A 9 -1.78 20.09 -13.41
CA VAL A 9 -2.27 19.23 -12.32
C VAL A 9 -1.53 17.89 -12.28
N LEU A 10 -1.36 17.24 -13.42
CA LEU A 10 -0.65 15.97 -13.52
C LEU A 10 0.84 16.11 -13.18
N GLU A 11 1.49 17.18 -13.61
CA GLU A 11 2.89 17.50 -13.25
C GLU A 11 3.04 17.75 -11.75
N THR A 12 2.09 18.45 -11.13
CA THR A 12 2.08 18.67 -9.67
C THR A 12 1.92 17.35 -8.92
N LEU A 13 1.02 16.47 -9.38
CA LEU A 13 0.85 15.13 -8.81
C LEU A 13 2.08 14.25 -9.01
N ALA A 14 2.81 14.41 -10.12
CA ALA A 14 4.08 13.72 -10.34
C ALA A 14 5.13 14.16 -9.30
N GLY A 15 5.21 15.45 -8.99
CA GLY A 15 6.06 15.95 -7.91
C GLY A 15 5.69 15.39 -6.54
N PHE A 16 4.39 15.27 -6.25
CA PHE A 16 3.90 14.61 -5.03
C PHE A 16 4.30 13.12 -4.98
N SER A 17 4.14 12.40 -6.10
CA SER A 17 4.53 10.99 -6.19
C SER A 17 6.03 10.79 -5.95
N LEU A 18 6.88 11.64 -6.53
CA LEU A 18 8.33 11.60 -6.31
C LEU A 18 8.69 11.86 -4.83
N GLY A 19 8.00 12.79 -4.18
CA GLY A 19 8.16 13.04 -2.75
C GLY A 19 7.74 11.85 -1.89
N ALA A 20 6.61 11.21 -2.21
CA ALA A 20 6.13 10.01 -1.53
C ALA A 20 7.13 8.85 -1.65
N GLU A 21 7.64 8.59 -2.85
CA GLU A 21 8.66 7.56 -3.10
C GLU A 21 9.98 7.86 -2.37
N SER A 22 10.39 9.11 -2.32
CA SER A 22 11.61 9.51 -1.60
C SER A 22 11.49 9.24 -0.10
N ILE A 23 10.36 9.61 0.51
CA ILE A 23 10.09 9.34 1.93
C ILE A 23 9.98 7.82 2.17
N ALA A 24 9.31 7.10 1.30
CA ALA A 24 9.17 5.65 1.38
C ALA A 24 10.54 4.95 1.36
N LEU A 25 11.43 5.37 0.46
CA LEU A 25 12.79 4.85 0.38
C LEU A 25 13.56 5.05 1.70
N PHE A 26 13.53 6.26 2.27
CA PHE A 26 14.21 6.53 3.54
C PHE A 26 13.60 5.77 4.70
N ALA A 27 12.28 5.67 4.78
CA ALA A 27 11.60 4.91 5.82
C ALA A 27 11.93 3.42 5.74
N ARG A 28 11.95 2.84 4.53
CA ARG A 28 12.26 1.43 4.31
C ARG A 28 13.72 1.11 4.61
N VAL A 29 14.64 1.91 4.11
CA VAL A 29 16.08 1.70 4.34
C VAL A 29 16.44 1.92 5.81
N GLY A 30 15.98 3.02 6.41
CA GLY A 30 16.22 3.32 7.82
C GLY A 30 15.58 2.28 8.75
N GLY A 31 14.35 1.87 8.48
CA GLY A 31 13.65 0.82 9.21
C GLY A 31 14.37 -0.52 9.12
N GLY A 32 14.79 -0.92 7.93
CA GLY A 32 15.52 -2.17 7.71
C GLY A 32 16.88 -2.22 8.41
N ILE A 33 17.62 -1.09 8.44
CA ILE A 33 18.87 -0.98 9.20
C ILE A 33 18.60 -1.13 10.70
N TYR A 34 17.55 -0.46 11.20
CA TYR A 34 17.18 -0.53 12.62
C TYR A 34 16.80 -1.96 13.02
N THR A 35 15.93 -2.61 12.24
CA THR A 35 15.50 -4.00 12.47
C THR A 35 16.70 -4.94 12.52
N LYS A 36 17.59 -4.87 11.53
CA LYS A 36 18.76 -5.75 11.51
C LYS A 36 19.76 -5.46 12.62
N ALA A 37 19.92 -4.23 13.02
CA ALA A 37 20.79 -3.89 14.16
C ALA A 37 20.21 -4.43 15.48
N ALA A 38 18.89 -4.37 15.66
CA ALA A 38 18.22 -4.90 16.84
C ALA A 38 18.28 -6.43 16.90
N ASP A 39 17.91 -7.11 15.80
CA ASP A 39 17.96 -8.57 15.63
C ASP A 39 19.36 -9.15 15.92
N VAL A 40 20.36 -8.67 15.19
CA VAL A 40 21.76 -9.11 15.40
C VAL A 40 22.27 -8.78 16.80
N GLY A 41 21.91 -7.61 17.33
CA GLY A 41 22.28 -7.22 18.70
C GLY A 41 21.64 -8.12 19.77
N ALA A 42 20.37 -8.47 19.62
CA ALA A 42 19.66 -9.37 20.51
C ALA A 42 20.28 -10.79 20.48
N ASP A 43 20.62 -11.27 19.30
CA ASP A 43 21.27 -12.56 19.11
C ASP A 43 22.65 -12.62 19.72
N LEU A 44 23.48 -11.61 19.51
CA LEU A 44 24.82 -11.56 20.09
C LEU A 44 24.79 -11.56 21.63
N VAL A 45 23.93 -10.74 22.23
CA VAL A 45 23.82 -10.68 23.70
C VAL A 45 23.19 -11.96 24.24
N GLY A 46 22.13 -12.46 23.64
CA GLY A 46 21.43 -13.66 24.13
C GLY A 46 22.21 -14.94 23.89
N LYS A 47 22.42 -15.29 22.63
CA LYS A 47 23.03 -16.59 22.25
C LYS A 47 24.51 -16.67 22.53
N VAL A 48 25.29 -15.61 22.25
CA VAL A 48 26.75 -15.64 22.31
C VAL A 48 27.25 -15.28 23.71
N GLU A 49 26.80 -14.18 24.30
CA GLU A 49 27.30 -13.73 25.61
C GLU A 49 26.60 -14.44 26.77
N ALA A 50 25.27 -14.49 26.77
CA ALA A 50 24.48 -15.04 27.88
C ALA A 50 24.22 -16.54 27.77
N GLY A 51 24.37 -17.13 26.58
CA GLY A 51 24.12 -18.56 26.33
C GLY A 51 22.65 -18.97 26.58
N ILE A 52 21.72 -18.04 26.37
CA ILE A 52 20.27 -18.27 26.51
C ILE A 52 19.60 -18.46 25.17
N PRO A 53 18.42 -19.09 25.10
CA PRO A 53 17.68 -19.26 23.86
C PRO A 53 17.32 -17.91 23.22
N GLU A 54 17.02 -17.95 21.92
CA GLU A 54 16.44 -16.83 21.17
C GLU A 54 15.12 -16.42 21.83
N ASP A 55 14.79 -15.14 21.80
CA ASP A 55 13.58 -14.56 22.38
C ASP A 55 13.38 -14.82 23.89
N ASP A 56 14.43 -15.15 24.61
CA ASP A 56 14.34 -15.37 26.05
C ASP A 56 14.01 -14.04 26.76
N PRO A 57 12.97 -14.02 27.61
CA PRO A 57 12.53 -12.79 28.31
C PRO A 57 13.59 -12.21 29.27
N ARG A 58 14.65 -12.95 29.57
CA ARG A 58 15.80 -12.48 30.34
C ARG A 58 16.73 -11.58 29.53
N ASN A 59 16.64 -11.65 28.19
CA ASN A 59 17.41 -10.81 27.31
C ASN A 59 16.67 -9.46 27.07
N PRO A 60 17.14 -8.34 27.62
CA PRO A 60 16.46 -7.06 27.43
C PRO A 60 16.49 -6.58 25.98
N ALA A 61 17.38 -7.10 25.15
CA ALA A 61 17.48 -6.77 23.74
C ALA A 61 16.31 -7.37 22.90
N THR A 62 15.61 -8.39 23.40
CA THR A 62 14.41 -8.95 22.76
C THR A 62 13.31 -7.90 22.56
N ILE A 63 13.19 -6.93 23.47
CA ILE A 63 12.23 -5.82 23.30
C ILE A 63 12.64 -4.95 22.12
N ALA A 64 13.92 -4.65 21.97
CA ALA A 64 14.43 -3.84 20.86
C ALA A 64 14.24 -4.55 19.52
N ASP A 65 14.39 -5.86 19.49
CA ASP A 65 14.18 -6.71 18.34
C ASP A 65 12.71 -6.69 17.90
N ASN A 66 11.78 -6.97 18.80
CA ASN A 66 10.34 -6.87 18.52
C ASN A 66 9.90 -5.46 18.07
N VAL A 67 10.47 -4.40 18.62
CA VAL A 67 10.23 -3.03 18.14
C VAL A 67 10.81 -2.83 16.76
N GLY A 68 11.98 -3.39 16.49
CA GLY A 68 12.64 -3.37 15.19
C GLY A 68 11.76 -3.95 14.08
N ASP A 69 11.16 -5.11 14.32
CA ASP A 69 10.24 -5.75 13.39
C ASP A 69 9.06 -4.85 13.03
N ASN A 70 8.48 -4.17 14.02
CA ASN A 70 7.40 -3.22 13.78
C ASN A 70 7.86 -1.98 13.00
N VAL A 71 9.08 -1.51 13.20
CA VAL A 71 9.64 -0.36 12.47
C VAL A 71 10.02 -0.75 11.03
N GLY A 72 10.73 -1.85 10.85
CA GLY A 72 11.22 -2.29 9.55
C GLY A 72 10.16 -2.98 8.70
N ASP A 73 9.57 -4.03 9.25
CA ASP A 73 8.71 -4.94 8.49
C ASP A 73 7.27 -4.43 8.37
N VAL A 74 6.79 -3.64 9.30
CA VAL A 74 5.44 -3.05 9.22
C VAL A 74 5.49 -1.62 8.71
N ALA A 75 6.11 -0.69 9.44
CA ALA A 75 6.09 0.72 9.06
C ALA A 75 6.91 1.01 7.79
N GLY A 76 8.10 0.40 7.66
CA GLY A 76 8.95 0.56 6.49
C GLY A 76 8.31 0.00 5.21
N MET A 77 7.71 -1.20 5.28
CA MET A 77 6.99 -1.78 4.14
C MET A 77 5.69 -1.02 3.84
N GLY A 78 4.98 -0.54 4.86
CA GLY A 78 3.79 0.29 4.66
C GLY A 78 4.09 1.59 3.91
N ALA A 79 5.21 2.23 4.20
CA ALA A 79 5.68 3.42 3.48
C ALA A 79 5.98 3.12 1.99
N ASP A 80 6.65 2.00 1.71
CA ASP A 80 6.95 1.53 0.35
C ASP A 80 5.67 1.24 -0.46
N LEU A 81 4.70 0.57 0.16
CA LEU A 81 3.39 0.31 -0.46
C LEU A 81 2.62 1.60 -0.75
N PHE A 82 2.70 2.59 0.13
CA PHE A 82 2.08 3.90 -0.09
C PHE A 82 2.66 4.60 -1.32
N GLY A 83 3.99 4.65 -1.46
CA GLY A 83 4.65 5.23 -2.61
C GLY A 83 4.22 4.55 -3.92
N SER A 84 4.30 3.22 -3.97
CA SER A 84 3.87 2.43 -5.12
C SER A 84 2.39 2.63 -5.48
N TYR A 85 1.52 2.76 -4.48
CA TYR A 85 0.10 3.03 -4.68
C TYR A 85 -0.12 4.39 -5.35
N VAL A 86 0.51 5.45 -4.84
CA VAL A 86 0.43 6.80 -5.41
C VAL A 86 0.93 6.83 -6.85
N ALA A 87 2.10 6.22 -7.11
CA ALA A 87 2.69 6.16 -8.45
C ALA A 87 1.79 5.43 -9.45
N THR A 88 1.18 4.32 -9.04
CA THR A 88 0.28 3.54 -9.90
C THR A 88 -1.00 4.30 -10.26
N VAL A 89 -1.61 4.97 -9.28
CA VAL A 89 -2.80 5.79 -9.52
C VAL A 89 -2.47 6.95 -10.46
N LEU A 90 -1.36 7.64 -10.24
CA LEU A 90 -0.90 8.71 -11.12
C LEU A 90 -0.65 8.22 -12.55
N ALA A 91 0.03 7.08 -12.71
CA ALA A 91 0.29 6.50 -14.04
C ALA A 91 -1.02 6.20 -14.78
N ALA A 92 -2.03 5.67 -14.08
CA ALA A 92 -3.34 5.42 -14.67
C ALA A 92 -4.08 6.73 -15.03
N MET A 93 -3.95 7.80 -14.24
CA MET A 93 -4.51 9.12 -14.55
C MET A 93 -3.84 9.74 -15.78
N VAL A 94 -2.51 9.62 -15.91
CA VAL A 94 -1.77 10.08 -17.10
C VAL A 94 -2.23 9.31 -18.34
N LEU A 95 -2.40 8.00 -18.24
CA LEU A 95 -2.94 7.19 -19.33
C LEU A 95 -4.36 7.64 -19.70
N GLY A 96 -5.21 7.94 -18.72
CA GLY A 96 -6.54 8.52 -18.94
C GLY A 96 -6.49 9.84 -19.72
N ASN A 97 -5.52 10.69 -19.44
CA ASN A 97 -5.30 11.94 -20.17
C ASN A 97 -4.89 11.68 -21.64
N TYR A 98 -4.04 10.69 -21.90
CA TYR A 98 -3.70 10.29 -23.27
C TYR A 98 -4.92 9.79 -24.03
N VAL A 99 -5.81 9.02 -23.41
CA VAL A 99 -7.06 8.58 -24.04
C VAL A 99 -7.93 9.77 -24.44
N ILE A 100 -8.04 10.81 -23.59
CA ILE A 100 -8.80 12.03 -23.91
C ILE A 100 -8.18 12.72 -25.13
N ILE A 101 -6.86 12.87 -25.18
CA ILE A 101 -6.14 13.52 -26.28
C ILE A 101 -6.35 12.72 -27.59
N ASP A 102 -6.21 11.41 -27.55
CA ASP A 102 -6.36 10.52 -28.72
C ASP A 102 -7.78 10.57 -29.29
N MET A 103 -8.80 10.74 -28.45
CA MET A 103 -10.19 10.91 -28.86
C MET A 103 -10.54 12.34 -29.31
N GLY A 104 -9.54 13.19 -29.58
CA GLY A 104 -9.72 14.55 -30.10
C GLY A 104 -10.01 15.61 -29.03
N GLY A 105 -9.71 15.32 -27.76
CA GLY A 105 -9.81 16.28 -26.67
C GLY A 105 -11.23 16.52 -26.14
N SER A 106 -12.23 15.77 -26.61
CA SER A 106 -13.61 15.86 -26.17
C SER A 106 -14.22 14.46 -25.99
N ILE A 107 -14.44 14.10 -24.74
CA ILE A 107 -15.26 12.95 -24.36
C ILE A 107 -16.53 13.50 -23.74
N GLU A 108 -17.70 13.09 -24.26
CA GLU A 108 -18.97 13.40 -23.65
C GLU A 108 -19.20 12.47 -22.46
N ASP A 109 -18.93 12.94 -21.26
CA ASP A 109 -19.23 12.24 -20.02
C ASP A 109 -19.93 13.18 -19.00
N THR A 110 -20.41 12.59 -17.92
CA THR A 110 -21.10 13.31 -16.84
C THR A 110 -20.16 14.24 -16.05
N PHE A 111 -18.83 14.13 -16.26
CA PHE A 111 -17.78 14.86 -15.56
C PHE A 111 -17.10 15.91 -16.44
N GLY A 112 -17.72 16.31 -17.56
CA GLY A 112 -17.17 17.34 -18.45
C GLY A 112 -15.95 16.88 -19.25
N GLY A 113 -15.85 15.59 -19.55
CA GLY A 113 -14.81 15.01 -20.40
C GLY A 113 -13.55 14.58 -19.65
N ILE A 114 -13.52 14.66 -18.33
CA ILE A 114 -12.36 14.25 -17.50
C ILE A 114 -12.52 12.89 -16.80
N GLY A 115 -13.59 12.15 -17.11
CA GLY A 115 -13.90 10.84 -16.53
C GLY A 115 -12.75 9.86 -16.55
N PRO A 116 -12.01 9.68 -17.67
CA PRO A 116 -10.87 8.77 -17.72
C PRO A 116 -9.73 9.10 -16.75
N ILE A 117 -9.58 10.37 -16.36
CA ILE A 117 -8.59 10.80 -15.38
C ILE A 117 -9.11 10.60 -13.95
N LEU A 118 -10.39 10.87 -13.72
CA LEU A 118 -11.01 10.73 -12.38
C LEU A 118 -11.25 9.28 -11.98
N LEU A 119 -11.49 8.39 -12.93
CA LEU A 119 -11.82 6.99 -12.68
C LEU A 119 -10.78 6.26 -11.82
N PRO A 120 -9.47 6.30 -12.13
CA PRO A 120 -8.45 5.66 -11.32
C PRO A 120 -8.44 6.18 -9.86
N MET A 121 -8.62 7.49 -9.68
CA MET A 121 -8.65 8.11 -8.37
C MET A 121 -9.90 7.70 -7.58
N ALA A 122 -11.05 7.60 -8.23
CA ALA A 122 -12.29 7.13 -7.61
C ALA A 122 -12.18 5.65 -7.18
N ILE A 123 -11.62 4.80 -8.03
CA ILE A 123 -11.38 3.38 -7.72
C ILE A 123 -10.41 3.26 -6.54
N ALA A 124 -9.33 4.04 -6.53
CA ALA A 124 -8.37 4.07 -5.44
C ALA A 124 -9.02 4.51 -4.12
N GLY A 125 -9.81 5.58 -4.13
CA GLY A 125 -10.53 6.05 -2.95
C GLY A 125 -11.52 5.04 -2.40
N LEU A 126 -12.30 4.39 -3.25
CA LEU A 126 -13.19 3.29 -2.87
C LEU A 126 -12.42 2.10 -2.31
N GLY A 127 -11.28 1.76 -2.91
CA GLY A 127 -10.39 0.70 -2.44
C GLY A 127 -9.92 0.92 -1.00
N ILE A 128 -9.58 2.14 -0.63
CA ILE A 128 -9.18 2.50 0.75
C ILE A 128 -10.34 2.24 1.71
N ILE A 129 -11.55 2.69 1.40
CA ILE A 129 -12.73 2.50 2.24
C ILE A 129 -13.03 1.01 2.43
N ILE A 130 -13.00 0.24 1.35
CA ILE A 130 -13.24 -1.21 1.37
C ILE A 130 -12.16 -1.93 2.17
N SER A 131 -10.90 -1.52 2.04
CA SER A 131 -9.79 -2.09 2.81
C SER A 131 -9.93 -1.81 4.31
N LEU A 132 -10.36 -0.60 4.70
CA LEU A 132 -10.66 -0.29 6.09
C LEU A 132 -11.79 -1.18 6.65
N ILE A 133 -12.83 -1.44 5.86
CA ILE A 133 -13.87 -2.39 6.24
C ILE A 133 -13.29 -3.81 6.34
N GLY A 134 -12.45 -4.21 5.39
CA GLY A 134 -11.78 -5.51 5.35
C GLY A 134 -10.97 -5.81 6.62
N THR A 135 -10.29 -4.79 7.18
CA THR A 135 -9.53 -4.95 8.43
C THR A 135 -10.37 -5.34 9.63
N LEU A 136 -11.66 -4.98 9.66
CA LEU A 136 -12.57 -5.35 10.74
C LEU A 136 -12.87 -6.86 10.78
N PHE A 137 -12.65 -7.55 9.67
CA PHE A 137 -12.85 -8.99 9.54
C PHE A 137 -11.59 -9.81 9.81
N VAL A 138 -10.42 -9.15 9.89
CA VAL A 138 -9.16 -9.78 10.29
C VAL A 138 -9.15 -9.87 11.82
N LYS A 139 -9.58 -11.01 12.35
CA LYS A 139 -9.63 -11.27 13.79
C LYS A 139 -9.00 -12.60 14.11
N ILE A 140 -8.17 -12.59 15.14
CA ILE A 140 -7.59 -13.78 15.76
C ILE A 140 -8.22 -13.89 17.15
N ASN A 141 -8.77 -15.06 17.48
CA ASN A 141 -9.53 -15.27 18.71
C ASN A 141 -8.70 -15.84 19.86
N SER A 142 -7.44 -16.21 19.61
CA SER A 142 -6.55 -16.83 20.59
C SER A 142 -5.16 -16.20 20.55
N ASN A 143 -4.54 -16.03 21.72
CA ASN A 143 -3.13 -15.62 21.82
C ASN A 143 -2.17 -16.74 21.41
N ASP A 144 -2.65 -18.00 21.38
CA ASP A 144 -1.90 -19.18 20.96
C ASP A 144 -2.28 -19.62 19.52
N ALA A 145 -2.75 -18.67 18.69
CA ALA A 145 -3.16 -18.94 17.32
C ALA A 145 -1.98 -19.49 16.50
N LYS A 146 -2.24 -20.59 15.79
CA LYS A 146 -1.25 -21.17 14.87
C LYS A 146 -1.14 -20.35 13.59
N GLU A 147 -0.02 -20.48 12.90
CA GLU A 147 0.27 -19.78 11.63
C GLU A 147 -0.87 -19.92 10.61
N ASP A 148 -1.46 -21.12 10.48
CA ASP A 148 -2.60 -21.38 9.59
C ASP A 148 -3.84 -20.54 9.94
N GLU A 149 -4.09 -20.28 11.22
CA GLU A 149 -5.22 -19.46 11.67
C GLU A 149 -4.98 -17.98 11.35
N VAL A 150 -3.73 -17.52 11.52
CA VAL A 150 -3.31 -16.15 11.17
C VAL A 150 -3.45 -15.93 9.67
N MET A 151 -2.92 -16.87 8.85
CA MET A 151 -3.05 -16.82 7.40
C MET A 151 -4.50 -16.88 6.94
N GLY A 152 -5.33 -17.69 7.59
CA GLY A 152 -6.77 -17.77 7.34
C GLY A 152 -7.48 -16.44 7.60
N ALA A 153 -7.16 -15.74 8.68
CA ALA A 153 -7.71 -14.44 9.02
C ALA A 153 -7.28 -13.37 8.00
N LEU A 154 -6.01 -13.34 7.61
CA LEU A 154 -5.48 -12.43 6.59
C LEU A 154 -6.11 -12.66 5.22
N ASN A 155 -6.22 -13.92 4.78
CA ASN A 155 -6.84 -14.28 3.51
C ASN A 155 -8.32 -13.90 3.47
N LYS A 156 -9.03 -13.99 4.59
CA LYS A 156 -10.42 -13.54 4.71
C LYS A 156 -10.54 -12.03 4.51
N GLY A 157 -9.70 -11.23 5.17
CA GLY A 157 -9.67 -9.79 5.01
C GLY A 157 -9.33 -9.38 3.57
N ASN A 158 -8.33 -10.03 2.97
CA ASN A 158 -7.94 -9.84 1.57
C ASN A 158 -9.08 -10.17 0.61
N GLY A 159 -9.74 -11.32 0.79
CA GLY A 159 -10.88 -11.72 -0.06
C GLY A 159 -12.01 -10.70 -0.02
N ILE A 160 -12.36 -10.18 1.15
CA ILE A 160 -13.38 -9.14 1.31
C ILE A 160 -12.97 -7.85 0.58
N SER A 161 -11.70 -7.49 0.61
CA SER A 161 -11.20 -6.28 -0.06
C SER A 161 -11.13 -6.42 -1.59
N ILE A 162 -10.80 -7.61 -2.10
CA ILE A 162 -10.61 -7.85 -3.53
C ILE A 162 -11.95 -8.00 -4.28
N LEU A 163 -12.95 -8.65 -3.68
CA LEU A 163 -14.21 -8.95 -4.36
C LEU A 163 -14.95 -7.72 -4.92
N PRO A 164 -15.14 -6.63 -4.17
CA PRO A 164 -15.80 -5.43 -4.71
C PRO A 164 -14.99 -4.75 -5.82
N VAL A 165 -13.66 -4.73 -5.70
CA VAL A 165 -12.77 -4.15 -6.71
C VAL A 165 -12.83 -4.96 -8.01
N SER A 166 -12.80 -6.28 -7.90
CA SER A 166 -12.94 -7.18 -9.07
C SER A 166 -14.30 -7.02 -9.74
N TYR A 167 -15.38 -6.88 -8.97
CA TYR A 167 -16.71 -6.66 -9.52
C TYR A 167 -16.81 -5.35 -10.29
N THR A 168 -16.28 -4.25 -9.77
CA THR A 168 -16.28 -2.96 -10.47
C THR A 168 -15.47 -3.03 -11.77
N HIS A 169 -14.36 -3.76 -11.77
CA HIS A 169 -13.52 -3.93 -12.95
C HIS A 169 -14.22 -4.76 -14.05
N LEU A 170 -14.88 -5.85 -13.68
CA LEU A 170 -15.63 -6.69 -14.62
C LEU A 170 -16.81 -5.94 -15.23
N ARG A 171 -17.57 -5.19 -14.43
CA ARG A 171 -18.70 -4.43 -14.91
C ARG A 171 -18.32 -3.26 -15.83
N ALA A 172 -17.17 -2.64 -15.60
CA ALA A 172 -16.64 -1.63 -16.50
C ALA A 172 -16.29 -2.17 -17.89
N HIS A 173 -15.99 -3.46 -17.99
CA HIS A 173 -15.74 -4.16 -19.25
C HIS A 173 -17.04 -4.49 -20.03
N GLU A 174 -18.14 -4.79 -19.31
CA GLU A 174 -19.43 -5.13 -19.91
C GLU A 174 -20.16 -3.92 -20.48
N THR A 175 -19.88 -2.72 -19.98
CA THR A 175 -20.57 -1.47 -20.39
C THR A 175 -19.90 -0.75 -21.56
N ARG A 176 -18.87 -1.32 -22.19
CA ARG A 176 -18.32 -0.77 -23.45
C ARG A 176 -19.23 -1.15 -24.62
N PRO A 177 -19.97 -0.20 -25.23
CA PRO A 177 -20.58 -0.44 -26.53
C PRO A 177 -19.42 -0.64 -27.56
N TYR A 178 -19.53 -1.69 -28.34
CA TYR A 178 -18.66 -1.94 -29.49
C TYR A 178 -18.82 -0.84 -30.52
#